data_4a10add7aa486b4a68caebd03302f522
#
_entry.id   4a10add7aa486b4a68caebd03302f522
#
_cell.length_a   1.000
_cell.length_b   1.000
_cell.length_c   1.000
_cell.angle_alpha   90.00
_cell.angle_beta   90.00
_cell.angle_gamma   90.00
#
_symmetry.space_group_name_H-M   'P 1'
#
loop_
_entity.id
_entity.type
_entity.pdbx_description
1 polymer ?
#
loop_
_entity_poly.entity_id
_entity_poly.type
_entity_poly.pdbx_seq_one_letter_code
_entity_poly.pdbx_strand_id
1 'polypeptide(L)'
;WAVVQEGYKDGYGADGDHLKTDDEVEMALGCGFTMITLDCSEFIDNSIEGMGTADIKNSYECLPFSEREYWEGKYLGKVFRITDGFRISVTKPELMKTVLIYRAAVNFAWEVYSEHIKDYERKLDFEISIDETLTPTDIKAHYILAAELRDRGVAIANMAPRFCGEFQKGV
;
A
#
# COMPACT_ATOMS: atom_id res chain seq x y z
N TRP A 1 24.11 1.52 16.99
CA TRP A 1 25.21 2.02 17.81
C TRP A 1 24.74 2.37 19.23
N ALA A 2 23.68 3.15 19.41
CA ALA A 2 23.12 3.50 20.73
C ALA A 2 22.83 2.28 21.61
N VAL A 3 22.19 1.27 21.06
CA VAL A 3 21.89 0.00 21.77
C VAL A 3 23.14 -0.66 22.35
N VAL A 4 24.21 -0.71 21.55
CA VAL A 4 25.48 -1.29 21.96
C VAL A 4 26.17 -0.40 23.01
N GLN A 5 26.16 0.90 22.80
CA GLN A 5 26.77 1.89 23.69
C GLN A 5 26.15 1.89 25.08
N GLU A 6 24.81 1.81 25.16
CA GLU A 6 24.06 1.77 26.40
C GLU A 6 23.98 0.37 27.04
N GLY A 7 24.55 -0.64 26.38
CA GLY A 7 24.53 -2.01 26.87
C GLY A 7 23.13 -2.62 27.01
N TYR A 8 22.16 -2.11 26.22
CA TYR A 8 20.77 -2.59 26.25
C TYR A 8 20.70 -4.03 25.76
N LYS A 9 19.97 -4.89 26.50
CA LYS A 9 19.93 -6.35 26.26
C LYS A 9 18.55 -6.94 25.99
N ASP A 10 17.51 -6.14 26.07
CA ASP A 10 16.12 -6.62 25.94
C ASP A 10 15.66 -6.74 24.47
N GLY A 11 16.60 -6.65 23.53
CA GLY A 11 16.36 -6.75 22.11
C GLY A 11 15.87 -5.43 21.47
N TYR A 12 15.96 -5.35 20.18
CA TYR A 12 15.45 -4.21 19.37
C TYR A 12 15.13 -4.70 17.97
N GLY A 13 14.20 -4.01 17.33
CA GLY A 13 13.90 -4.18 15.91
C GLY A 13 14.73 -3.23 15.05
N ALA A 14 14.82 -3.54 13.78
CA ALA A 14 15.36 -2.65 12.76
C ALA A 14 14.44 -2.70 11.55
N ASP A 15 14.12 -1.53 11.02
CA ASP A 15 13.29 -1.35 9.83
C ASP A 15 14.15 -1.01 8.62
N GLY A 16 13.91 -1.71 7.52
CA GLY A 16 14.31 -1.29 6.19
C GLY A 16 13.30 -0.27 5.68
N ASP A 17 13.53 0.99 6.03
CA ASP A 17 12.59 2.09 5.83
C ASP A 17 12.62 2.61 4.39
N HIS A 18 11.45 2.73 3.75
CA HIS A 18 11.27 3.22 2.38
C HIS A 18 12.06 2.48 1.29
N LEU A 19 12.01 1.15 1.31
CA LEU A 19 12.60 0.34 0.25
C LEU A 19 11.71 0.36 -1.00
N LYS A 20 12.32 0.59 -2.17
CA LYS A 20 11.60 0.80 -3.44
C LYS A 20 11.84 -0.29 -4.48
N THR A 21 12.85 -1.13 -4.27
CA THR A 21 13.27 -2.15 -5.22
C THR A 21 13.47 -3.51 -4.55
N ASP A 22 13.37 -4.57 -5.36
CA ASP A 22 13.64 -5.93 -4.91
C ASP A 22 15.05 -6.09 -4.31
N ASP A 23 16.06 -5.48 -4.96
CA ASP A 23 17.46 -5.53 -4.51
C ASP A 23 17.63 -4.91 -3.11
N GLU A 24 16.92 -3.81 -2.82
CA GLU A 24 16.94 -3.16 -1.50
C GLU A 24 16.27 -4.05 -0.45
N VAL A 25 15.15 -4.69 -0.80
CA VAL A 25 14.46 -5.63 0.10
C VAL A 25 15.36 -6.83 0.40
N GLU A 26 15.96 -7.42 -0.62
CA GLU A 26 16.87 -8.55 -0.48
C GLU A 26 18.08 -8.20 0.41
N MET A 27 18.66 -7.03 0.19
CA MET A 27 19.79 -6.52 1.00
C MET A 27 19.37 -6.34 2.46
N ALA A 28 18.21 -5.72 2.74
CA ALA A 28 17.71 -5.50 4.09
C ALA A 28 17.44 -6.83 4.82
N LEU A 29 16.82 -7.80 4.14
CA LEU A 29 16.61 -9.15 4.66
C LEU A 29 17.94 -9.86 4.95
N GLY A 30 18.92 -9.74 4.05
CA GLY A 30 20.26 -10.28 4.23
C GLY A 30 21.01 -9.63 5.40
N CYS A 31 20.76 -8.39 5.71
CA CYS A 31 21.27 -7.69 6.90
C CYS A 31 20.53 -8.07 8.19
N GLY A 32 19.41 -8.80 8.11
CA GLY A 32 18.66 -9.28 9.26
C GLY A 32 17.71 -8.25 9.85
N PHE A 33 17.20 -7.33 9.05
CA PHE A 33 16.13 -6.42 9.47
C PHE A 33 14.91 -7.20 9.93
N THR A 34 14.16 -6.65 10.87
CA THR A 34 13.00 -7.29 11.50
C THR A 34 11.68 -6.68 11.03
N MET A 35 11.75 -5.58 10.31
CA MET A 35 10.66 -4.91 9.65
C MET A 35 11.12 -4.44 8.27
N ILE A 36 10.21 -4.44 7.32
CA ILE A 36 10.39 -3.89 5.98
C ILE A 36 9.23 -2.95 5.70
N THR A 37 9.56 -1.69 5.43
CA THR A 37 8.62 -0.69 4.90
C THR A 37 8.82 -0.59 3.40
N LEU A 38 7.90 -1.18 2.63
CA LEU A 38 7.91 -1.12 1.17
C LEU A 38 7.28 0.19 0.72
N ASP A 39 8.05 1.01 0.04
CA ASP A 39 7.58 2.27 -0.55
C ASP A 39 7.04 2.03 -1.96
N CYS A 40 5.72 2.17 -2.11
CA CYS A 40 5.04 1.97 -3.37
C CYS A 40 4.87 3.26 -4.20
N SER A 41 5.50 4.37 -3.84
CA SER A 41 5.29 5.70 -4.45
C SER A 41 5.54 5.73 -5.96
N GLU A 42 6.54 4.99 -6.45
CA GLU A 42 6.86 4.93 -7.88
C GLU A 42 5.79 4.19 -8.72
N PHE A 43 4.95 3.42 -8.07
CA PHE A 43 3.84 2.67 -8.68
C PHE A 43 2.48 3.36 -8.48
N ILE A 44 2.45 4.57 -7.90
CA ILE A 44 1.25 5.38 -7.73
C ILE A 44 1.16 6.39 -8.86
N ASP A 45 0.09 6.31 -9.67
CA ASP A 45 -0.11 7.26 -10.76
C ASP A 45 -0.74 8.57 -10.25
N ASN A 46 0.12 9.46 -9.80
CA ASN A 46 -0.28 10.79 -9.33
C ASN A 46 -0.87 11.70 -10.42
N SER A 47 -0.69 11.38 -11.71
CA SER A 47 -1.24 12.19 -12.83
C SER A 47 -2.76 12.16 -12.87
N ILE A 48 -3.37 11.08 -12.38
CA ILE A 48 -4.82 10.88 -12.33
C ILE A 48 -5.52 11.90 -11.41
N GLU A 49 -4.81 12.41 -10.38
CA GLU A 49 -5.39 13.36 -9.42
C GLU A 49 -5.86 14.68 -10.07
N GLY A 50 -5.17 15.13 -11.12
CA GLY A 50 -5.53 16.33 -11.86
C GLY A 50 -6.47 16.12 -13.03
N MET A 51 -6.86 14.88 -13.35
CA MET A 51 -7.68 14.57 -14.51
C MET A 51 -9.16 14.90 -14.32
N GLY A 52 -9.81 15.33 -15.40
CA GLY A 52 -11.27 15.48 -15.47
C GLY A 52 -11.98 14.12 -15.46
N THR A 53 -13.24 14.11 -15.03
CA THR A 53 -14.05 12.87 -14.93
C THR A 53 -14.14 12.11 -16.26
N ALA A 54 -14.19 12.81 -17.39
CA ALA A 54 -14.25 12.20 -18.71
C ALA A 54 -12.94 11.47 -19.05
N ASP A 55 -11.79 12.08 -18.72
CA ASP A 55 -10.47 11.51 -18.99
C ASP A 55 -10.20 10.29 -18.09
N ILE A 56 -10.57 10.38 -16.82
CA ILE A 56 -10.54 9.24 -15.89
C ILE A 56 -11.35 8.06 -16.44
N LYS A 57 -12.57 8.34 -16.94
CA LYS A 57 -13.42 7.30 -17.53
C LYS A 57 -12.75 6.67 -18.75
N ASN A 58 -12.24 7.50 -19.67
CA ASN A 58 -11.58 7.02 -20.90
C ASN A 58 -10.35 6.16 -20.54
N SER A 59 -9.51 6.60 -19.61
CA SER A 59 -8.34 5.84 -19.16
C SER A 59 -8.73 4.52 -18.52
N TYR A 60 -9.78 4.51 -17.70
CA TYR A 60 -10.29 3.28 -17.09
C TYR A 60 -10.87 2.30 -18.13
N GLU A 61 -11.56 2.81 -19.16
CA GLU A 61 -12.11 1.98 -20.25
C GLU A 61 -11.02 1.35 -21.13
N CYS A 62 -9.80 1.88 -21.11
CA CYS A 62 -8.63 1.26 -21.75
C CYS A 62 -8.09 0.04 -21.00
N LEU A 63 -8.45 -0.16 -19.74
CA LEU A 63 -8.07 -1.38 -19.00
C LEU A 63 -8.74 -2.63 -19.61
N PRO A 64 -8.13 -3.81 -19.48
CA PRO A 64 -8.73 -5.06 -19.91
C PRO A 64 -10.14 -5.25 -19.32
N PHE A 65 -11.06 -5.78 -20.13
CA PHE A 65 -12.45 -5.98 -19.69
C PHE A 65 -12.52 -6.84 -18.43
N SER A 66 -11.76 -7.92 -18.36
CA SER A 66 -11.71 -8.81 -17.20
C SER A 66 -11.25 -8.13 -15.92
N GLU A 67 -10.29 -7.19 -16.04
CA GLU A 67 -9.81 -6.41 -14.91
C GLU A 67 -10.90 -5.46 -14.40
N ARG A 68 -11.57 -4.76 -15.31
CA ARG A 68 -12.69 -3.87 -14.96
C ARG A 68 -13.86 -4.64 -14.32
N GLU A 69 -14.20 -5.79 -14.89
CA GLU A 69 -15.26 -6.67 -14.36
C GLU A 69 -14.93 -7.15 -12.94
N TYR A 70 -13.68 -7.51 -12.68
CA TYR A 70 -13.21 -7.87 -11.34
C TYR A 70 -13.43 -6.72 -10.34
N TRP A 71 -12.92 -5.53 -10.64
CA TRP A 71 -13.03 -4.37 -9.76
C TRP A 71 -14.49 -3.96 -9.52
N GLU A 72 -15.26 -3.85 -10.59
CA GLU A 72 -16.68 -3.47 -10.51
C GLU A 72 -17.50 -4.51 -9.75
N GLY A 73 -17.33 -5.77 -10.05
CA GLY A 73 -18.03 -6.87 -9.37
C GLY A 73 -17.70 -7.00 -7.89
N LYS A 74 -16.46 -6.64 -7.52
CA LYS A 74 -16.02 -6.71 -6.12
C LYS A 74 -16.52 -5.54 -5.28
N TYR A 75 -16.58 -4.32 -5.81
CA TYR A 75 -16.78 -3.11 -5.01
C TYR A 75 -18.09 -2.37 -5.26
N LEU A 76 -18.63 -2.38 -6.48
CA LEU A 76 -19.84 -1.61 -6.79
C LEU A 76 -21.10 -2.28 -6.22
N GLY A 77 -22.04 -1.42 -5.78
CA GLY A 77 -23.32 -1.86 -5.24
C GLY A 77 -23.23 -2.57 -3.88
N LYS A 78 -22.07 -2.53 -3.23
CA LYS A 78 -21.85 -3.16 -1.93
C LYS A 78 -21.63 -2.12 -0.83
N VAL A 79 -21.93 -2.54 0.40
CA VAL A 79 -21.64 -1.78 1.63
C VAL A 79 -20.75 -2.63 2.51
N PHE A 80 -19.55 -2.14 2.74
CA PHE A 80 -18.55 -2.78 3.60
C PHE A 80 -18.68 -2.23 5.01
N ARG A 81 -18.77 -3.12 5.98
CA ARG A 81 -18.77 -2.76 7.40
C ARG A 81 -17.35 -2.83 7.93
N ILE A 82 -16.90 -1.72 8.51
CA ILE A 82 -15.65 -1.64 9.22
C ILE A 82 -15.95 -1.63 10.73
N THR A 83 -14.94 -1.79 11.55
CA THR A 83 -15.05 -1.67 13.02
C THR A 83 -15.76 -0.37 13.43
N ASP A 84 -16.39 -0.39 14.60
CA ASP A 84 -17.07 0.76 15.22
C ASP A 84 -18.29 1.33 14.45
N GLY A 85 -18.91 0.50 13.59
CA GLY A 85 -20.13 0.86 12.89
C GLY A 85 -19.95 1.71 11.64
N PHE A 86 -18.73 2.03 11.26
CA PHE A 86 -18.43 2.69 9.99
C PHE A 86 -18.81 1.81 8.80
N ARG A 87 -19.33 2.45 7.77
CA ARG A 87 -19.71 1.79 6.52
C ARG A 87 -19.06 2.51 5.35
N ILE A 88 -18.50 1.74 4.44
CA ILE A 88 -17.95 2.23 3.18
C ILE A 88 -18.81 1.71 2.03
N SER A 89 -19.17 2.60 1.13
CA SER A 89 -19.69 2.28 -0.20
C SER A 89 -18.91 3.07 -1.24
N VAL A 90 -18.67 2.45 -2.38
CA VAL A 90 -17.83 3.02 -3.44
C VAL A 90 -18.70 3.29 -4.66
N THR A 91 -18.65 4.50 -5.17
CA THR A 91 -19.28 4.87 -6.44
C THR A 91 -18.38 4.50 -7.62
N LYS A 92 -18.95 4.40 -8.81
CA LYS A 92 -18.15 4.05 -10.02
C LYS A 92 -17.03 5.08 -10.30
N PRO A 93 -17.24 6.40 -10.22
CA PRO A 93 -16.14 7.36 -10.40
C PRO A 93 -15.02 7.22 -9.35
N GLU A 94 -15.37 6.99 -8.09
CA GLU A 94 -14.38 6.77 -7.01
C GLU A 94 -13.57 5.50 -7.27
N LEU A 95 -14.24 4.42 -7.67
CA LEU A 95 -13.56 3.16 -8.01
C LEU A 95 -12.59 3.32 -9.18
N MET A 96 -13.07 3.94 -10.28
CA MET A 96 -12.23 4.17 -11.45
C MET A 96 -10.97 4.95 -11.09
N LYS A 97 -11.11 6.03 -10.34
CA LYS A 97 -9.99 6.86 -9.87
C LYS A 97 -9.03 6.05 -9.01
N THR A 98 -9.54 5.34 -7.99
CA THR A 98 -8.72 4.53 -7.09
C THR A 98 -7.94 3.45 -7.85
N VAL A 99 -8.60 2.73 -8.76
CA VAL A 99 -7.95 1.68 -9.54
C VAL A 99 -6.83 2.24 -10.40
N LEU A 100 -7.06 3.34 -11.11
CA LEU A 100 -6.04 3.97 -11.96
C LEU A 100 -4.83 4.43 -11.16
N ILE A 101 -5.05 5.03 -9.98
CA ILE A 101 -3.97 5.52 -9.13
C ILE A 101 -3.14 4.37 -8.53
N TYR A 102 -3.80 3.33 -8.00
CA TYR A 102 -3.14 2.42 -7.06
C TYR A 102 -2.98 0.98 -7.53
N ARG A 103 -3.59 0.55 -8.65
CA ARG A 103 -3.54 -0.86 -9.07
C ARG A 103 -2.12 -1.40 -9.26
N ALA A 104 -1.21 -0.56 -9.77
CA ALA A 104 0.18 -0.94 -9.97
C ALA A 104 0.91 -1.08 -8.62
N ALA A 105 0.65 -0.20 -7.66
CA ALA A 105 1.18 -0.30 -6.30
C ALA A 105 0.72 -1.58 -5.58
N VAL A 106 -0.55 -1.96 -5.74
CA VAL A 106 -1.07 -3.23 -5.20
C VAL A 106 -0.37 -4.44 -5.83
N ASN A 107 -0.12 -4.41 -7.13
CA ASN A 107 0.58 -5.50 -7.80
C ASN A 107 2.03 -5.60 -7.33
N PHE A 108 2.75 -4.50 -7.29
CA PHE A 108 4.12 -4.43 -6.81
C PHE A 108 4.25 -4.94 -5.36
N ALA A 109 3.40 -4.46 -4.46
CA ALA A 109 3.41 -4.92 -3.07
C ALA A 109 3.14 -6.43 -2.94
N TRP A 110 2.25 -6.97 -3.77
CA TRP A 110 1.98 -8.41 -3.81
C TRP A 110 3.15 -9.22 -4.38
N GLU A 111 3.81 -8.72 -5.42
CA GLU A 111 4.99 -9.35 -6.04
C GLU A 111 6.12 -9.43 -5.03
N VAL A 112 6.53 -8.31 -4.44
CA VAL A 112 7.59 -8.25 -3.42
C VAL A 112 7.26 -9.17 -2.22
N TYR A 113 6.01 -9.12 -1.73
CA TYR A 113 5.60 -10.01 -0.64
C TYR A 113 5.73 -11.48 -1.02
N SER A 114 5.29 -11.86 -2.22
CA SER A 114 5.28 -13.24 -2.67
C SER A 114 6.68 -13.79 -2.90
N GLU A 115 7.59 -12.95 -3.36
CA GLU A 115 8.95 -13.35 -3.71
C GLU A 115 9.91 -13.34 -2.51
N HIS A 116 9.79 -12.36 -1.62
CA HIS A 116 10.79 -12.13 -0.58
C HIS A 116 10.28 -12.32 0.85
N ILE A 117 9.01 -12.07 1.13
CA ILE A 117 8.50 -11.95 2.50
C ILE A 117 7.75 -13.21 2.95
N LYS A 118 6.89 -13.75 2.09
CA LYS A 118 5.94 -14.81 2.43
C LYS A 118 6.57 -16.03 3.10
N ASP A 119 7.68 -16.49 2.55
CA ASP A 119 8.39 -17.70 2.99
C ASP A 119 9.71 -17.37 3.72
N TYR A 120 9.87 -16.12 4.18
CA TYR A 120 11.06 -15.72 4.92
C TYR A 120 11.13 -16.44 6.28
N GLU A 121 12.30 -16.99 6.58
CA GLU A 121 12.48 -17.90 7.73
C GLU A 121 12.27 -17.27 9.10
N ARG A 122 12.40 -15.94 9.21
CA ARG A 122 12.29 -15.21 10.47
C ARG A 122 10.96 -14.47 10.54
N LYS A 123 10.50 -14.21 11.76
CA LYS A 123 9.37 -13.29 11.96
C LYS A 123 9.75 -11.91 11.46
N LEU A 124 8.94 -11.38 10.57
CA LEU A 124 9.11 -10.09 9.93
C LEU A 124 7.79 -9.33 9.97
N ASP A 125 7.85 -8.06 10.32
CA ASP A 125 6.73 -7.15 10.14
C ASP A 125 6.86 -6.47 8.78
N PHE A 126 5.78 -6.47 8.01
CA PHE A 126 5.73 -5.91 6.65
C PHE A 126 4.78 -4.74 6.59
N GLU A 127 5.30 -3.57 6.27
CA GLU A 127 4.55 -2.34 6.09
C GLU A 127 4.50 -1.97 4.61
N ILE A 128 3.36 -1.40 4.20
CA ILE A 128 3.16 -0.81 2.87
C ILE A 128 3.03 0.69 3.04
N SER A 129 3.96 1.47 2.47
CA SER A 129 3.88 2.92 2.41
C SER A 129 3.29 3.40 1.08
N ILE A 130 2.25 4.26 1.20
CA ILE A 130 1.57 4.95 0.11
C ILE A 130 1.42 6.44 0.43
N ASP A 131 2.30 6.99 1.26
CA ASP A 131 2.20 8.35 1.79
C ASP A 131 2.81 9.42 0.86
N GLU A 132 3.67 9.03 -0.08
CA GLU A 132 4.26 9.93 -1.07
C GLU A 132 3.31 10.20 -2.27
N THR A 133 2.07 10.62 -1.99
CA THR A 133 1.07 11.04 -2.99
C THR A 133 0.89 12.55 -2.99
N LEU A 134 0.30 13.12 -4.06
CA LEU A 134 0.01 14.56 -4.15
C LEU A 134 -1.11 15.01 -3.21
N THR A 135 -2.07 14.13 -2.94
CA THR A 135 -3.24 14.41 -2.11
C THR A 135 -3.34 13.43 -0.96
N PRO A 136 -4.01 13.79 0.16
CA PRO A 136 -4.29 12.83 1.22
C PRO A 136 -4.99 11.58 0.71
N THR A 137 -4.63 10.43 1.25
CA THR A 137 -5.24 9.15 0.87
C THR A 137 -6.72 9.12 1.28
N ASP A 138 -7.60 8.95 0.32
CA ASP A 138 -9.03 8.78 0.59
C ASP A 138 -9.30 7.50 1.38
N ILE A 139 -10.23 7.57 2.34
CA ILE A 139 -10.57 6.43 3.22
C ILE A 139 -11.03 5.21 2.42
N LYS A 140 -11.77 5.42 1.32
CA LYS A 140 -12.25 4.32 0.47
C LYS A 140 -11.13 3.71 -0.34
N ALA A 141 -10.21 4.55 -0.84
CA ALA A 141 -8.99 4.09 -1.50
C ALA A 141 -8.14 3.25 -0.55
N HIS A 142 -7.88 3.75 0.65
CA HIS A 142 -7.16 2.99 1.68
C HIS A 142 -7.81 1.64 1.98
N TYR A 143 -9.15 1.61 2.14
CA TYR A 143 -9.89 0.36 2.35
C TYR A 143 -9.72 -0.61 1.17
N ILE A 144 -9.83 -0.13 -0.07
CA ILE A 144 -9.69 -0.95 -1.27
C ILE A 144 -8.31 -1.58 -1.33
N LEU A 145 -7.25 -0.78 -1.11
CA LEU A 145 -5.87 -1.28 -1.12
C LEU A 145 -5.65 -2.37 -0.06
N ALA A 146 -6.05 -2.08 1.18
CA ALA A 146 -5.92 -3.06 2.27
C ALA A 146 -6.71 -4.35 1.99
N ALA A 147 -7.93 -4.23 1.42
CA ALA A 147 -8.76 -5.37 1.06
C ALA A 147 -8.12 -6.20 -0.07
N GLU A 148 -7.55 -5.54 -1.10
CA GLU A 148 -6.88 -6.22 -2.20
C GLU A 148 -5.65 -7.02 -1.73
N LEU A 149 -4.79 -6.39 -0.94
CA LEU A 149 -3.60 -7.03 -0.42
C LEU A 149 -3.95 -8.20 0.51
N ARG A 150 -4.91 -8.01 1.42
CA ARG A 150 -5.40 -9.08 2.29
C ARG A 150 -5.95 -10.27 1.48
N ASP A 151 -6.80 -10.00 0.48
CA ASP A 151 -7.46 -11.04 -0.29
C ASP A 151 -6.49 -11.79 -1.21
N ARG A 152 -5.33 -11.18 -1.51
CA ARG A 152 -4.18 -11.83 -2.17
C ARG A 152 -3.26 -12.56 -1.19
N GLY A 153 -3.57 -12.55 0.10
CA GLY A 153 -2.83 -13.25 1.14
C GLY A 153 -1.59 -12.51 1.64
N VAL A 154 -1.47 -11.22 1.39
CA VAL A 154 -0.38 -10.40 1.93
C VAL A 154 -0.63 -10.16 3.43
N ALA A 155 0.29 -10.61 4.26
CA ALA A 155 0.25 -10.38 5.71
C ALA A 155 0.89 -9.03 6.03
N ILE A 156 0.07 -8.00 6.15
CA ILE A 156 0.50 -6.63 6.42
C ILE A 156 0.47 -6.38 7.93
N ALA A 157 1.57 -5.86 8.50
CA ALA A 157 1.61 -5.35 9.87
C ALA A 157 0.95 -3.98 9.95
N ASN A 158 1.32 -3.07 9.06
CA ASN A 158 0.72 -1.72 8.93
C ASN A 158 0.71 -1.23 7.49
N MET A 159 -0.07 -0.18 7.28
CA MET A 159 -0.09 0.59 6.04
C MET A 159 -0.02 2.07 6.38
N ALA A 160 0.93 2.78 5.77
CA ALA A 160 1.15 4.21 5.96
C ALA A 160 0.48 5.02 4.82
N PRO A 161 -0.72 5.59 5.04
CA PRO A 161 -1.36 6.47 4.09
C PRO A 161 -0.87 7.91 4.25
N ARG A 162 -1.05 8.74 3.23
CA ARG A 162 -0.88 10.18 3.36
C ARG A 162 -2.02 10.79 4.14
N PHE A 163 -1.71 11.38 5.30
CA PHE A 163 -2.66 12.14 6.11
C PHE A 163 -2.79 13.59 5.64
N CYS A 164 -3.84 14.28 6.10
CA CYS A 164 -3.99 15.73 5.92
C CYS A 164 -2.96 16.49 6.75
N GLY A 165 -2.40 17.57 6.20
CA GLY A 165 -1.44 18.45 6.87
C GLY A 165 -0.01 18.24 6.41
N GLU A 166 0.89 19.01 6.99
CA GLU A 166 2.33 18.87 6.76
C GLU A 166 2.93 18.07 7.91
N PHE A 167 3.51 16.93 7.58
CA PHE A 167 4.28 16.14 8.53
C PHE A 167 5.75 16.46 8.33
N GLN A 168 6.34 17.13 9.30
CA GLN A 168 7.79 17.29 9.32
C GLN A 168 8.38 16.03 9.94
N LYS A 169 9.32 15.42 9.23
CA LYS A 169 10.17 14.39 9.84
C LYS A 169 10.87 15.06 11.01
N GLY A 170 10.81 14.45 12.19
CA GLY A 170 11.45 14.97 13.38
C GLY A 170 12.94 15.23 13.13
N VAL A 171 13.42 16.38 13.54
CA VAL A 171 14.83 16.77 13.45
C VAL A 171 15.53 16.36 14.73
#